data_cea8c13bb46408263bbdaf8d561b4e6b
#
_entry.id   cea8c13bb46408263bbdaf8d561b4e6b
#
_cell.length_a   1.000
_cell.length_b   1.000
_cell.length_c   1.000
_cell.angle_alpha   90.00
_cell.angle_beta   90.00
_cell.angle_gamma   90.00
#
_symmetry.space_group_name_H-M   'P 1'
#
loop_
_entity.id
_entity.type
_entity.pdbx_description
1 polymer ?
#
loop_
_entity_poly.entity_id
_entity_poly.type
_entity_poly.pdbx_seq_one_letter_code
_entity_poly.pdbx_strand_id
1 'polypeptide(L)'
;LSQRLDQEVKQRQAEAKRLQTLEQALAGPLAAGRVTLVDGRIGISGSVLFALNSDQLQPEGQELLRSLAAPLAAYLGSREEILMVSGFTDDAPIRDGNRRFADNWELSAQRSLTVTRTLIADGVPADAVFAAAFGSEQPVSSNADEAGRARNRRVEIAPIPKPKAADGT
;
A
#
# COMPACT_ATOMS: atom_id res chain seq x y z
N LEU A 1 -24.43 -9.23 28.23
CA LEU A 1 -24.97 -8.96 26.88
C LEU A 1 -24.86 -7.49 26.50
N SER A 2 -25.30 -6.58 27.36
CA SER A 2 -25.25 -5.14 27.06
C SER A 2 -23.81 -4.61 26.99
N GLN A 3 -22.93 -5.10 27.87
CA GLN A 3 -21.52 -4.68 27.85
C GLN A 3 -20.81 -5.11 26.56
N ARG A 4 -21.12 -6.31 26.06
CA ARG A 4 -20.55 -6.82 24.82
C ARG A 4 -21.01 -5.99 23.64
N LEU A 5 -22.29 -5.66 23.57
CA LEU A 5 -22.85 -4.80 22.52
C LEU A 5 -22.23 -3.40 22.56
N ASP A 6 -22.08 -2.84 23.75
CA ASP A 6 -21.45 -1.52 23.93
C ASP A 6 -20.00 -1.53 23.44
N GLN A 7 -19.25 -2.59 23.72
CA GLN A 7 -17.88 -2.74 23.22
C GLN A 7 -17.82 -2.85 21.71
N GLU A 8 -18.73 -3.62 21.11
CA GLU A 8 -18.81 -3.75 19.65
C GLU A 8 -19.13 -2.43 18.98
N VAL A 9 -20.07 -1.66 19.53
CA VAL A 9 -20.43 -0.33 19.02
C VAL A 9 -19.23 0.61 19.13
N LYS A 10 -18.52 0.62 20.24
CA LYS A 10 -17.34 1.44 20.44
C LYS A 10 -16.22 1.08 19.45
N GLN A 11 -16.00 -0.21 19.20
CA GLN A 11 -15.01 -0.66 18.25
C GLN A 11 -15.35 -0.23 16.82
N ARG A 12 -16.62 -0.33 16.43
CA ARG A 12 -17.09 0.13 15.12
C ARG A 12 -16.94 1.63 14.94
N GLN A 13 -17.26 2.39 16.00
CA GLN A 13 -17.11 3.85 15.99
C GLN A 13 -15.64 4.25 15.89
N ALA A 14 -14.76 3.56 16.63
CA ALA A 14 -13.33 3.81 16.58
C ALA A 14 -12.75 3.49 15.18
N GLU A 15 -13.20 2.39 14.58
CA GLU A 15 -12.76 2.00 13.22
C GLU A 15 -13.27 3.00 12.18
N ALA A 16 -14.54 3.42 12.27
CA ALA A 16 -15.09 4.42 11.35
C ALA A 16 -14.34 5.75 11.47
N LYS A 17 -14.01 6.17 12.69
CA LYS A 17 -13.24 7.38 12.92
C LYS A 17 -11.82 7.27 12.37
N ARG A 18 -11.18 6.12 12.54
CA ARG A 18 -9.85 5.84 12.01
C ARG A 18 -9.83 5.98 10.48
N LEU A 19 -10.80 5.37 9.81
CA LEU A 19 -10.92 5.45 8.34
C LEU A 19 -11.19 6.88 7.89
N GLN A 20 -12.04 7.62 8.59
CA GLN A 20 -12.32 9.02 8.30
C GLN A 20 -11.08 9.90 8.47
N THR A 21 -10.31 9.67 9.52
CA THR A 21 -9.06 10.41 9.76
C THR A 21 -8.05 10.16 8.65
N LEU A 22 -7.93 8.90 8.21
CA LEU A 22 -7.05 8.54 7.10
C LEU A 22 -7.51 9.21 5.81
N GLU A 23 -8.81 9.18 5.52
CA GLU A 23 -9.38 9.82 4.34
C GLU A 23 -9.12 11.32 4.33
N GLN A 24 -9.29 11.98 5.47
CA GLN A 24 -9.01 13.41 5.60
C GLN A 24 -7.53 13.72 5.41
N ALA A 25 -6.64 12.89 5.92
CA ALA A 25 -5.20 13.06 5.74
C ALA A 25 -4.79 12.97 4.27
N LEU A 26 -5.51 12.18 3.47
CA LEU A 26 -5.22 11.94 2.07
C LEU A 26 -6.12 12.74 1.12
N ALA A 27 -6.84 13.73 1.62
CA ALA A 27 -7.85 14.46 0.83
C ALA A 27 -7.27 15.06 -0.45
N GLY A 28 -6.06 15.61 -0.43
CA GLY A 28 -5.41 16.17 -1.60
C GLY A 28 -5.19 15.14 -2.72
N PRO A 29 -4.42 14.09 -2.48
CA PRO A 29 -4.22 13.04 -3.48
C PRO A 29 -5.49 12.35 -3.95
N LEU A 30 -6.47 12.14 -3.06
CA LEU A 30 -7.76 11.55 -3.40
C LEU A 30 -8.56 12.47 -4.34
N ALA A 31 -8.62 13.77 -4.03
CA ALA A 31 -9.33 14.75 -4.85
C ALA A 31 -8.70 14.90 -6.23
N ALA A 32 -7.38 14.77 -6.33
CA ALA A 32 -6.67 14.82 -7.60
C ALA A 32 -6.84 13.52 -8.43
N GLY A 33 -7.47 12.48 -7.88
CA GLY A 33 -7.66 11.20 -8.56
C GLY A 33 -6.41 10.37 -8.75
N ARG A 34 -5.35 10.70 -8.01
CA ARG A 34 -4.04 10.04 -8.14
C ARG A 34 -3.95 8.73 -7.38
N VAL A 35 -4.76 8.56 -6.35
CA VAL A 35 -4.83 7.37 -5.53
C VAL A 35 -6.29 7.01 -5.28
N THR A 36 -6.54 5.77 -4.89
CA THR A 36 -7.84 5.31 -4.42
C THR A 36 -7.73 4.92 -2.95
N LEU A 37 -8.85 4.92 -2.25
CA LEU A 37 -8.90 4.47 -0.87
C LEU A 37 -10.10 3.56 -0.71
N VAL A 38 -9.86 2.28 -0.45
CA VAL A 38 -10.90 1.26 -0.30
C VAL A 38 -10.60 0.45 0.95
N ASP A 39 -11.48 0.51 1.93
CA ASP A 39 -11.34 -0.24 3.19
C ASP A 39 -10.00 0.02 3.90
N GLY A 40 -9.54 1.27 3.88
CA GLY A 40 -8.27 1.66 4.49
C GLY A 40 -7.03 1.31 3.67
N ARG A 41 -7.20 0.82 2.44
CA ARG A 41 -6.09 0.50 1.53
C ARG A 41 -5.96 1.58 0.47
N ILE A 42 -4.79 2.18 0.40
CA ILE A 42 -4.47 3.21 -0.60
C ILE A 42 -3.94 2.50 -1.83
N GLY A 43 -4.67 2.55 -2.92
CA GLY A 43 -4.28 1.93 -4.19
C GLY A 43 -3.59 2.92 -5.12
N ILE A 44 -2.47 2.51 -5.71
CA ILE A 44 -1.73 3.31 -6.68
C ILE A 44 -1.46 2.45 -7.90
N SER A 45 -1.81 2.97 -9.08
CA SER A 45 -1.57 2.26 -10.35
C SER A 45 -0.08 2.02 -10.56
N GLY A 46 0.26 0.80 -10.97
CA GLY A 46 1.64 0.44 -11.30
C GLY A 46 2.21 1.28 -12.44
N SER A 47 1.38 1.69 -13.40
CA SER A 47 1.84 2.51 -14.52
C SER A 47 2.18 3.95 -14.12
N VAL A 48 1.61 4.45 -13.03
CA VAL A 48 1.99 5.75 -12.47
C VAL A 48 3.35 5.66 -11.80
N LEU A 49 3.59 4.57 -11.08
CA LEU A 49 4.81 4.40 -10.29
C LEU A 49 6.01 3.95 -11.13
N PHE A 50 5.81 2.97 -12.03
CA PHE A 50 6.90 2.26 -12.69
C PHE A 50 6.69 2.15 -14.20
N ALA A 51 7.79 2.12 -14.93
CA ALA A 51 7.78 1.70 -16.32
C ALA A 51 7.54 0.19 -16.39
N LEU A 52 7.17 -0.31 -17.58
CA LEU A 52 6.92 -1.74 -17.81
C LEU A 52 8.11 -2.59 -17.36
N ASN A 53 7.84 -3.63 -16.57
CA ASN A 53 8.85 -4.57 -16.06
C ASN A 53 10.01 -3.89 -15.32
N SER A 54 9.75 -2.76 -14.68
CA SER A 54 10.75 -2.00 -13.91
C SER A 54 10.34 -1.89 -12.45
N ASP A 55 11.33 -1.82 -11.57
CA ASP A 55 11.18 -1.51 -10.15
C ASP A 55 11.68 -0.10 -9.82
N GLN A 56 12.06 0.67 -10.84
CA GLN A 56 12.52 2.05 -10.66
C GLN A 56 11.37 3.01 -10.87
N LEU A 57 11.25 3.98 -9.95
CA LEU A 57 10.16 4.95 -9.98
C LEU A 57 10.33 5.94 -11.14
N GLN A 58 9.21 6.18 -11.82
CA GLN A 58 9.11 7.30 -12.75
C GLN A 58 8.99 8.61 -11.96
N PRO A 59 9.32 9.78 -12.59
CA PRO A 59 9.21 11.08 -11.90
C PRO A 59 7.82 11.33 -11.30
N GLU A 60 6.76 10.96 -12.02
CA GLU A 60 5.38 11.09 -11.53
C GLU A 60 5.16 10.26 -10.26
N GLY A 61 5.70 9.04 -10.22
CA GLY A 61 5.62 8.17 -9.05
C GLY A 61 6.39 8.73 -7.87
N GLN A 62 7.58 9.28 -8.11
CA GLN A 62 8.38 9.92 -7.06
C GLN A 62 7.63 11.10 -6.44
N GLU A 63 7.02 11.94 -7.27
CA GLU A 63 6.26 13.09 -6.82
C GLU A 63 5.04 12.67 -6.01
N LEU A 64 4.32 11.65 -6.48
CA LEU A 64 3.14 11.13 -5.79
C LEU A 64 3.51 10.60 -4.40
N LEU A 65 4.55 9.78 -4.31
CA LEU A 65 4.99 9.23 -3.02
C LEU A 65 5.47 10.33 -2.07
N ARG A 66 6.14 11.35 -2.59
CA ARG A 66 6.53 12.51 -1.78
C ARG A 66 5.31 13.21 -1.20
N SER A 67 4.25 13.35 -1.99
CA SER A 67 3.01 13.98 -1.52
C SER A 67 2.26 13.15 -0.49
N LEU A 68 2.46 11.84 -0.47
CA LEU A 68 1.83 10.92 0.49
C LEU A 68 2.61 10.79 1.80
N ALA A 69 3.93 10.98 1.77
CA ALA A 69 4.79 10.67 2.91
C ALA A 69 4.46 11.50 4.15
N ALA A 70 4.33 12.82 4.03
CA ALA A 70 4.04 13.68 5.17
C ALA A 70 2.65 13.41 5.77
N PRO A 71 1.57 13.32 4.97
CA PRO A 71 0.26 12.95 5.52
C PRO A 71 0.25 11.57 6.21
N LEU A 72 0.94 10.59 5.65
CA LEU A 72 1.01 9.25 6.25
C LEU A 72 1.81 9.27 7.54
N ALA A 73 2.94 9.97 7.58
CA ALA A 73 3.72 10.12 8.81
C ALA A 73 2.89 10.80 9.91
N ALA A 74 2.15 11.84 9.55
CA ALA A 74 1.27 12.54 10.48
C ALA A 74 0.13 11.65 10.97
N TYR A 75 -0.48 10.88 10.08
CA TYR A 75 -1.52 9.93 10.45
C TYR A 75 -1.00 8.90 11.46
N LEU A 76 0.18 8.35 11.20
CA LEU A 76 0.77 7.35 12.10
C LEU A 76 1.03 7.94 13.48
N GLY A 77 1.62 9.14 13.57
CA GLY A 77 1.83 9.87 14.82
C GLY A 77 2.13 8.99 16.01
N SER A 78 1.24 9.02 17.02
CA SER A 78 1.31 8.17 18.22
C SER A 78 0.44 6.91 18.11
N ARG A 79 -0.08 6.60 16.92
CA ARG A 79 -0.92 5.41 16.73
C ARG A 79 -0.10 4.14 16.83
N GLU A 80 -0.73 3.08 17.31
CA GLU A 80 -0.15 1.74 17.35
C GLU A 80 -0.39 1.03 16.00
N GLU A 81 0.00 1.69 14.92
CA GLU A 81 -0.15 1.21 13.55
C GLU A 81 1.15 1.35 12.78
N ILE A 82 1.33 0.49 11.80
CA ILE A 82 2.44 0.57 10.83
C ILE A 82 1.86 0.42 9.42
N LEU A 83 2.60 0.85 8.42
CA LEU A 83 2.19 0.76 7.03
C LEU A 83 2.67 -0.54 6.39
N MET A 84 1.75 -1.28 5.78
CA MET A 84 2.09 -2.39 4.91
C MET A 84 2.05 -1.90 3.46
N VAL A 85 3.17 -1.98 2.76
CA VAL A 85 3.29 -1.63 1.34
C VAL A 85 3.30 -2.92 0.55
N SER A 86 2.24 -3.17 -0.20
CA SER A 86 2.02 -4.43 -0.90
C SER A 86 2.13 -4.27 -2.41
N GLY A 87 2.90 -5.13 -3.05
CA GLY A 87 3.04 -5.17 -4.50
C GLY A 87 2.19 -6.26 -5.12
N PHE A 88 1.59 -5.95 -6.26
CA PHE A 88 0.71 -6.85 -7.01
C PHE A 88 1.02 -6.75 -8.49
N THR A 89 0.95 -7.88 -9.20
CA THR A 89 1.14 -7.93 -10.64
C THR A 89 -0.11 -8.51 -11.33
N ASP A 90 -0.17 -8.40 -12.66
CA ASP A 90 -1.08 -9.22 -13.45
C ASP A 90 -0.52 -10.65 -13.56
N ASP A 91 -1.20 -11.52 -14.31
CA ASP A 91 -0.79 -12.92 -14.47
C ASP A 91 0.15 -13.16 -15.66
N ALA A 92 0.55 -12.11 -16.37
CA ALA A 92 1.51 -12.26 -17.46
C ALA A 92 2.85 -12.71 -16.89
N PRO A 93 3.42 -13.82 -17.36
CA PRO A 93 4.68 -14.31 -16.83
C PRO A 93 5.83 -13.38 -17.19
N ILE A 94 6.83 -13.34 -16.32
CA ILE A 94 8.10 -12.68 -16.62
C ILE A 94 8.79 -13.49 -17.72
N ARG A 95 9.29 -12.80 -18.75
CA ARG A 95 9.91 -13.46 -19.90
C ARG A 95 11.19 -14.21 -19.49
N ASP A 96 11.38 -15.38 -20.07
CA ASP A 96 12.64 -16.11 -19.94
C ASP A 96 13.82 -15.23 -20.36
N GLY A 97 14.91 -15.29 -19.59
CA GLY A 97 16.07 -14.46 -19.84
C GLY A 97 16.04 -13.10 -19.19
N ASN A 98 14.95 -12.72 -18.51
CA ASN A 98 14.95 -11.51 -17.69
C ASN A 98 15.92 -11.72 -16.52
N ARG A 99 16.94 -10.85 -16.45
CA ARG A 99 17.99 -10.96 -15.42
C ARG A 99 17.65 -10.23 -14.12
N ARG A 100 16.58 -9.40 -14.13
CA ARG A 100 16.23 -8.58 -12.97
C ARG A 100 15.23 -9.29 -12.07
N PHE A 101 14.28 -10.02 -12.65
CA PHE A 101 13.21 -10.66 -11.90
C PHE A 101 13.01 -12.08 -12.43
N ALA A 102 13.01 -13.06 -11.54
CA ALA A 102 12.75 -14.44 -11.87
C ALA A 102 11.27 -14.68 -12.18
N ASP A 103 10.38 -14.00 -11.46
CA ASP A 103 8.93 -14.20 -11.55
C ASP A 103 8.18 -12.97 -11.01
N ASN A 104 6.85 -13.08 -10.98
CA ASN A 104 6.00 -12.00 -10.49
C ASN A 104 6.12 -11.81 -8.97
N TRP A 105 6.51 -12.84 -8.23
CA TRP A 105 6.82 -12.70 -6.81
C TRP A 105 7.97 -11.72 -6.60
N GLU A 106 9.05 -11.92 -7.33
CA GLU A 106 10.21 -11.03 -7.23
C GLU A 106 9.90 -9.63 -7.71
N LEU A 107 9.19 -9.48 -8.83
CA LEU A 107 8.83 -8.16 -9.35
C LEU A 107 7.99 -7.40 -8.33
N SER A 108 6.96 -8.02 -7.78
CA SER A 108 6.10 -7.37 -6.77
C SER A 108 6.87 -7.05 -5.49
N ALA A 109 7.78 -7.91 -5.06
CA ALA A 109 8.63 -7.67 -3.90
C ALA A 109 9.54 -6.47 -4.11
N GLN A 110 10.21 -6.39 -5.25
CA GLN A 110 11.12 -5.29 -5.54
C GLN A 110 10.38 -3.96 -5.69
N ARG A 111 9.19 -3.98 -6.31
CA ARG A 111 8.37 -2.78 -6.43
C ARG A 111 7.89 -2.27 -5.08
N SER A 112 7.39 -3.14 -4.22
CA SER A 112 6.96 -2.74 -2.88
C SER A 112 8.12 -2.25 -2.04
N LEU A 113 9.30 -2.86 -2.19
CA LEU A 113 10.51 -2.44 -1.49
C LEU A 113 10.96 -1.04 -1.95
N THR A 114 10.91 -0.76 -3.26
CA THR A 114 11.23 0.56 -3.79
C THR A 114 10.31 1.63 -3.21
N VAL A 115 9.01 1.37 -3.16
CA VAL A 115 8.03 2.29 -2.56
C VAL A 115 8.33 2.49 -1.08
N THR A 116 8.58 1.42 -0.35
CA THR A 116 8.90 1.46 1.08
C THR A 116 10.13 2.35 1.34
N ARG A 117 11.21 2.12 0.60
CA ARG A 117 12.45 2.92 0.74
C ARG A 117 12.22 4.39 0.41
N THR A 118 11.41 4.67 -0.59
CA THR A 118 11.09 6.04 -1.00
C THR A 118 10.29 6.75 0.09
N LEU A 119 9.29 6.08 0.66
CA LEU A 119 8.51 6.66 1.77
C LEU A 119 9.41 6.96 2.97
N ILE A 120 10.35 6.08 3.30
CA ILE A 120 11.31 6.32 4.38
C ILE A 120 12.18 7.54 4.07
N ALA A 121 12.70 7.63 2.86
CA ALA A 121 13.51 8.76 2.44
C ALA A 121 12.73 10.08 2.50
N ASP A 122 11.41 10.02 2.27
CA ASP A 122 10.54 11.20 2.27
C ASP A 122 9.92 11.50 3.64
N GLY A 123 10.27 10.77 4.69
CA GLY A 123 9.93 11.13 6.06
C GLY A 123 9.11 10.14 6.87
N VAL A 124 8.69 9.01 6.29
CA VAL A 124 8.01 7.96 7.08
C VAL A 124 9.07 7.24 7.92
N PRO A 125 8.81 7.05 9.23
CA PRO A 125 9.79 6.35 10.08
C PRO A 125 10.04 4.92 9.60
N ALA A 126 11.29 4.50 9.58
CA ALA A 126 11.67 3.18 9.06
C ALA A 126 11.07 2.02 9.87
N ASP A 127 10.79 2.24 11.15
CA ASP A 127 10.16 1.22 12.01
C ASP A 127 8.63 1.18 11.89
N ALA A 128 8.06 2.05 11.05
CA ALA A 128 6.63 2.18 10.87
C ALA A 128 6.15 1.75 9.47
N VAL A 129 6.99 1.07 8.70
CA VAL A 129 6.66 0.64 7.34
C VAL A 129 7.40 -0.63 6.97
N PHE A 130 6.76 -1.51 6.22
CA PHE A 130 7.39 -2.72 5.68
C PHE A 130 6.80 -3.08 4.33
N ALA A 131 7.54 -3.90 3.58
CA ALA A 131 7.16 -4.33 2.24
C ALA A 131 6.58 -5.74 2.26
N ALA A 132 5.56 -5.98 1.42
CA ALA A 132 4.95 -7.28 1.22
C ALA A 132 4.79 -7.54 -0.28
N ALA A 133 4.84 -8.80 -0.69
CA ALA A 133 4.71 -9.20 -2.08
C ALA A 133 3.59 -10.21 -2.23
N PHE A 134 2.67 -9.96 -3.16
CA PHE A 134 1.56 -10.86 -3.46
C PHE A 134 1.66 -11.47 -4.88
N GLY A 135 2.57 -11.00 -5.71
CA GLY A 135 2.69 -11.49 -7.08
C GLY A 135 1.38 -11.30 -7.84
N SER A 136 0.97 -12.31 -8.59
CA SER A 136 -0.28 -12.32 -9.34
C SER A 136 -1.44 -13.00 -8.60
N GLU A 137 -1.25 -13.40 -7.34
CA GLU A 137 -2.16 -14.30 -6.63
C GLU A 137 -3.36 -13.61 -5.98
N GLN A 138 -3.42 -12.28 -6.00
CA GLN A 138 -4.51 -11.51 -5.38
C GLN A 138 -5.08 -10.49 -6.38
N PRO A 139 -5.71 -10.96 -7.47
CA PRO A 139 -6.27 -10.03 -8.46
C PRO A 139 -7.51 -9.33 -7.92
N VAL A 140 -7.69 -8.07 -8.33
CA VAL A 140 -8.90 -7.28 -8.03
C VAL A 140 -9.82 -7.21 -9.25
N SER A 141 -9.34 -7.67 -10.42
CA SER A 141 -10.08 -7.66 -11.66
C SER A 141 -9.65 -8.86 -12.50
N SER A 142 -10.41 -9.15 -13.57
CA SER A 142 -10.05 -10.24 -14.49
C SER A 142 -8.76 -9.92 -15.23
N ASN A 143 -7.89 -10.93 -15.38
CA ASN A 143 -6.69 -10.85 -16.22
C ASN A 143 -6.98 -11.15 -17.69
N ALA A 144 -8.26 -11.37 -18.05
CA ALA A 144 -8.65 -11.75 -19.41
C ALA A 144 -8.51 -10.60 -20.40
N ASP A 145 -8.57 -9.35 -19.94
CA ASP A 145 -8.41 -8.18 -20.79
C ASP A 145 -7.39 -7.20 -20.21
N GLU A 146 -6.94 -6.25 -21.03
CA GLU A 146 -5.91 -5.30 -20.61
C GLU A 146 -6.40 -4.35 -19.51
N ALA A 147 -7.67 -3.94 -19.54
CA ALA A 147 -8.21 -3.08 -18.51
C ALA A 147 -8.16 -3.75 -17.13
N GLY A 148 -8.50 -5.04 -17.06
CA GLY A 148 -8.42 -5.82 -15.83
C GLY A 148 -6.98 -6.03 -15.37
N ARG A 149 -6.08 -6.38 -16.30
CA ARG A 149 -4.66 -6.54 -15.99
C ARG A 149 -4.05 -5.24 -15.45
N ALA A 150 -4.41 -4.10 -16.03
CA ALA A 150 -3.92 -2.80 -15.56
C ALA A 150 -4.34 -2.52 -14.12
N ARG A 151 -5.55 -2.90 -13.72
CA ARG A 151 -6.00 -2.75 -12.33
C ARG A 151 -5.25 -3.66 -11.38
N ASN A 152 -4.83 -4.83 -11.85
CA ASN A 152 -4.09 -5.78 -11.04
C ASN A 152 -2.64 -5.32 -10.80
N ARG A 153 -2.04 -4.61 -11.76
CA ARG A 153 -0.70 -4.04 -11.61
C ARG A 153 -0.77 -2.80 -10.72
N ARG A 154 -0.54 -2.99 -9.42
CA ARG A 154 -0.70 -1.91 -8.45
C ARG A 154 0.19 -2.09 -7.23
N VAL A 155 0.31 -1.03 -6.47
CA VAL A 155 0.83 -1.05 -5.10
C VAL A 155 -0.28 -0.58 -4.18
N GLU A 156 -0.42 -1.23 -3.04
CA GLU A 156 -1.37 -0.81 -1.99
C GLU A 156 -0.58 -0.45 -0.73
N ILE A 157 -0.99 0.62 -0.08
CA ILE A 157 -0.42 1.05 1.20
C ILE A 157 -1.56 1.04 2.21
N ALA A 158 -1.40 0.28 3.29
CA ALA A 158 -2.46 0.14 4.28
C ALA A 158 -1.89 0.21 5.70
N PRO A 159 -2.45 1.07 6.57
CA PRO A 159 -2.15 0.99 8.00
C PRO A 159 -2.71 -0.30 8.57
N ILE A 160 -1.89 -0.99 9.35
CA ILE A 160 -2.29 -2.20 10.07
C ILE A 160 -1.87 -2.08 11.53
N PRO A 161 -2.48 -2.84 12.45
CA PRO A 161 -2.06 -2.82 13.84
C PRO A 161 -0.59 -3.20 13.98
N LYS A 162 0.12 -2.45 14.81
CA LYS A 162 1.51 -2.75 15.11
C LYS A 162 1.62 -4.09 15.83
N PRO A 163 2.54 -4.97 15.42
CA PRO A 163 2.75 -6.22 16.14
C PRO A 163 3.13 -5.93 17.60
N LYS A 164 2.56 -6.69 18.53
CA LYS A 164 2.89 -6.55 19.94
C LYS A 164 4.30 -7.08 20.19
N ALA A 165 5.04 -6.41 21.09
CA ALA A 165 6.32 -6.91 21.55
C ALA A 165 6.11 -8.26 22.26
N ALA A 166 7.11 -9.15 22.15
CA ALA A 166 7.06 -10.44 22.84
C ALA A 166 7.01 -10.22 24.37
N ASP A 167 6.10 -10.93 25.03
CA ASP A 167 6.00 -10.86 26.50
C ASP A 167 7.24 -11.52 27.14
N GLY A 168 7.70 -10.95 28.28
CA GLY A 168 8.79 -11.51 29.05
C GLY A 168 10.19 -11.13 28.58
N THR A 169 10.30 -10.18 27.69
CA THR A 169 11.58 -9.60 27.27
C THR A 169 11.88 -8.32 28.01
#